data_a0eb3b0e4f4fc6c3ff5cdbd87c080d7a
#
_entry.id   a0eb3b0e4f4fc6c3ff5cdbd87c080d7a
#
_cell.length_a   1.000
_cell.length_b   1.000
_cell.length_c   1.000
_cell.angle_alpha   90.00
_cell.angle_beta   90.00
_cell.angle_gamma   90.00
#
_symmetry.space_group_name_H-M   'P 1'
#
loop_
_entity.id
_entity.type
_entity.pdbx_description
1 polymer ?
#
loop_
_entity_poly.entity_id
_entity_poly.type
_entity_poly.pdbx_seq_one_letter_code
_entity_poly.pdbx_strand_id
1 'polypeptide(L)'
;MLADRTKFTWREVSKLAEEYSCLDEYDPEYQCPFLNEDKLLDIMEGMMAKGGNIVDYHGCDFFPERWFDGVFVIRTNNTTLFDRLTARGYTGKKLEDNVQCEIFETLLEEAQSSYKPEIVTQLQNDTEDQLQQNVQTIVEWIERWKEENI
;
A
#
# COMPACT_ATOMS: atom_id res chain seq x y z
N MET A 1 -4.31 -9.78 -8.11
CA MET A 1 -5.19 -10.80 -7.48
C MET A 1 -6.52 -10.22 -7.01
N LEU A 2 -6.52 -9.19 -6.16
CA LEU A 2 -7.76 -8.60 -5.66
C LEU A 2 -8.60 -7.94 -6.77
N ALA A 3 -7.97 -7.19 -7.65
CA ALA A 3 -8.66 -6.50 -8.74
C ALA A 3 -9.41 -7.48 -9.65
N ASP A 4 -8.79 -8.60 -9.99
CA ASP A 4 -9.40 -9.63 -10.83
C ASP A 4 -10.61 -10.28 -10.17
N ARG A 5 -10.56 -10.50 -8.85
CA ARG A 5 -11.63 -11.16 -8.09
C ARG A 5 -12.77 -10.22 -7.72
N THR A 6 -12.52 -8.93 -7.58
CA THR A 6 -13.51 -7.95 -7.13
C THR A 6 -14.00 -7.04 -8.24
N LYS A 7 -13.30 -7.00 -9.36
CA LYS A 7 -13.51 -6.07 -10.48
C LYS A 7 -13.26 -4.60 -10.10
N PHE A 8 -12.59 -4.38 -8.99
CA PHE A 8 -12.12 -3.05 -8.61
C PHE A 8 -10.89 -2.69 -9.46
N THR A 9 -10.63 -1.41 -9.62
CA THR A 9 -9.47 -0.93 -10.36
C THR A 9 -8.25 -0.87 -9.46
N TRP A 10 -7.17 -1.52 -9.85
CA TRP A 10 -5.90 -1.49 -9.14
C TRP A 10 -5.16 -0.20 -9.48
N ARG A 11 -4.90 0.60 -8.44
CA ARG A 11 -4.12 1.84 -8.54
C ARG A 11 -2.76 1.60 -7.88
N GLU A 12 -1.77 1.24 -8.67
CA GLU A 12 -0.40 1.10 -8.20
C GLU A 12 0.25 2.49 -8.20
N VAL A 13 0.37 3.07 -7.00
CA VAL A 13 0.73 4.49 -6.82
C VAL A 13 2.10 4.82 -7.41
N SER A 14 3.08 3.93 -7.24
CA SER A 14 4.41 4.16 -7.80
C SER A 14 4.39 4.29 -9.32
N LYS A 15 3.57 3.49 -10.00
CA LYS A 15 3.40 3.59 -11.46
C LYS A 15 2.65 4.84 -11.87
N LEU A 16 1.63 5.24 -11.10
CA LEU A 16 0.90 6.47 -11.36
C LEU A 16 1.82 7.69 -11.25
N ALA A 17 2.66 7.72 -10.22
CA ALA A 17 3.62 8.79 -10.03
C ALA A 17 4.59 8.92 -11.22
N GLU A 18 5.05 7.81 -11.75
CA GLU A 18 5.93 7.77 -12.91
C GLU A 18 5.19 8.20 -14.19
N GLU A 19 4.02 7.63 -14.44
CA GLU A 19 3.18 7.89 -15.62
C GLU A 19 2.77 9.35 -15.74
N TYR A 20 2.41 10.00 -14.64
CA TYR A 20 1.92 11.38 -14.62
C TYR A 20 3.00 12.40 -14.23
N SER A 21 4.26 11.99 -14.24
CA SER A 21 5.42 12.87 -13.98
C SER A 21 5.35 13.54 -12.60
N CYS A 22 4.98 12.78 -11.58
CA CYS A 22 4.92 13.24 -10.19
C CYS A 22 6.24 13.04 -9.45
N LEU A 23 7.29 12.63 -10.14
CA LEU A 23 8.61 12.41 -9.55
C LEU A 23 9.49 13.62 -9.83
N ASP A 24 10.15 14.11 -8.77
CA ASP A 24 11.07 15.24 -8.83
C ASP A 24 12.53 14.78 -8.96
N GLU A 25 13.47 15.43 -8.29
CA GLU A 25 14.88 15.07 -8.35
C GLU A 25 15.14 13.68 -7.79
N TYR A 26 16.14 13.01 -8.37
CA TYR A 26 16.56 11.70 -7.87
C TYR A 26 17.30 11.81 -6.55
N ASP A 27 16.92 11.00 -5.57
CA ASP A 27 17.59 10.88 -4.28
C ASP A 27 18.65 9.77 -4.35
N PRO A 28 19.94 10.10 -4.39
CA PRO A 28 20.98 9.06 -4.48
C PRO A 28 21.11 8.22 -3.22
N GLU A 29 20.69 8.73 -2.07
CA GLU A 29 20.73 7.99 -0.80
C GLU A 29 19.74 6.83 -0.80
N TYR A 30 18.49 7.07 -1.24
CA TYR A 30 17.43 6.07 -1.27
C TYR A 30 17.29 5.39 -2.64
N GLN A 31 18.10 5.78 -3.62
CA GLN A 31 18.10 5.21 -4.95
C GLN A 31 16.72 5.30 -5.65
N CYS A 32 16.01 6.38 -5.42
CA CYS A 32 14.69 6.64 -6.03
C CYS A 32 14.46 8.15 -6.16
N PRO A 33 13.59 8.60 -7.09
CA PRO A 33 13.21 10.01 -7.19
C PRO A 33 12.39 10.45 -5.98
N PHE A 34 12.41 11.74 -5.68
CA PHE A 34 11.49 12.34 -4.72
C PHE A 34 10.07 12.38 -5.31
N LEU A 35 9.09 12.04 -4.50
CA LEU A 35 7.68 12.07 -4.89
C LEU A 35 7.11 13.49 -4.70
N ASN A 36 6.47 14.04 -5.74
CA ASN A 36 5.67 15.24 -5.62
C ASN A 36 4.26 14.84 -5.16
N GLU A 37 4.06 14.82 -3.85
CA GLU A 37 2.82 14.34 -3.22
C GLU A 37 1.59 15.18 -3.63
N ASP A 38 1.70 16.50 -3.65
CA ASP A 38 0.58 17.39 -4.00
C ASP A 38 0.07 17.13 -5.42
N LYS A 39 0.99 17.00 -6.36
CA LYS A 39 0.65 16.72 -7.75
C LYS A 39 -0.02 15.34 -7.89
N LEU A 40 0.51 14.35 -7.19
CA LEU A 40 -0.04 12.99 -7.21
C LEU A 40 -1.45 12.96 -6.61
N LEU A 41 -1.68 13.65 -5.50
CA LEU A 41 -2.99 13.73 -4.86
C LEU A 41 -4.01 14.40 -5.78
N ASP A 42 -3.64 15.47 -6.46
CA ASP A 42 -4.52 16.15 -7.42
C ASP A 42 -4.94 15.22 -8.56
N ILE A 43 -4.01 14.43 -9.08
CA ILE A 43 -4.30 13.48 -10.16
C ILE A 43 -5.21 12.36 -9.67
N MET A 44 -4.97 11.83 -8.47
CA MET A 44 -5.74 10.72 -7.91
C MET A 44 -7.14 11.13 -7.45
N GLU A 45 -7.37 12.39 -7.11
CA GLU A 45 -8.66 12.86 -6.59
C GLU A 45 -9.83 12.48 -7.51
N GLY A 46 -9.69 12.70 -8.81
CA GLY A 46 -10.72 12.33 -9.79
C GLY A 46 -10.94 10.82 -9.89
N MET A 47 -9.88 10.03 -9.77
CA MET A 47 -9.93 8.57 -9.81
C MET A 47 -10.65 8.03 -8.57
N MET A 48 -10.30 8.57 -7.40
CA MET A 48 -10.89 8.12 -6.13
C MET A 48 -12.37 8.50 -6.00
N ALA A 49 -12.77 9.61 -6.58
CA ALA A 49 -14.17 10.06 -6.56
C ALA A 49 -15.11 9.07 -7.26
N LYS A 50 -14.62 8.30 -8.22
CA LYS A 50 -15.42 7.31 -8.93
C LYS A 50 -15.69 6.04 -8.11
N GLY A 51 -14.91 5.78 -7.07
CA GLY A 51 -15.02 4.58 -6.24
C GLY A 51 -14.49 3.33 -6.92
N GLY A 52 -14.56 2.20 -6.21
CA GLY A 52 -14.15 0.90 -6.74
C GLY A 52 -12.65 0.79 -6.98
N ASN A 53 -11.83 1.37 -6.13
CA ASN A 53 -10.38 1.39 -6.27
C ASN A 53 -9.70 0.55 -5.21
N ILE A 54 -8.58 -0.11 -5.59
CA ILE A 54 -7.64 -0.74 -4.69
C ILE A 54 -6.33 0.03 -4.82
N VAL A 55 -5.93 0.73 -3.77
CA VAL A 55 -4.71 1.55 -3.76
C VAL A 55 -3.58 0.75 -3.13
N ASP A 56 -2.49 0.62 -3.87
CA ASP A 56 -1.31 -0.17 -3.49
C ASP A 56 -0.10 0.76 -3.38
N TYR A 57 0.42 0.91 -2.18
CA TYR A 57 1.60 1.74 -1.94
C TYR A 57 2.32 1.33 -0.64
N HIS A 58 3.57 1.74 -0.53
CA HIS A 58 4.44 1.45 0.62
C HIS A 58 4.41 2.52 1.72
N GLY A 59 3.57 3.53 1.60
CA GLY A 59 3.33 4.57 2.59
C GLY A 59 1.86 4.93 2.61
N CYS A 60 1.36 5.49 3.71
CA CYS A 60 -0.07 5.70 3.84
C CYS A 60 -0.47 7.01 4.54
N ASP A 61 0.49 7.78 5.01
CA ASP A 61 0.22 8.94 5.87
C ASP A 61 -0.14 10.23 5.12
N PHE A 62 0.03 10.29 3.80
CA PHE A 62 -0.26 11.50 3.02
C PHE A 62 -1.58 11.47 2.25
N PHE A 63 -2.25 10.32 2.16
CA PHE A 63 -3.55 10.23 1.48
C PHE A 63 -4.65 10.80 2.36
N PRO A 64 -5.68 11.49 1.78
CA PRO A 64 -6.84 11.93 2.55
C PRO A 64 -7.58 10.72 3.17
N GLU A 65 -7.93 10.84 4.44
CA GLU A 65 -8.65 9.77 5.15
C GLU A 65 -9.97 9.40 4.46
N ARG A 66 -10.68 10.38 3.91
CA ARG A 66 -11.96 10.19 3.26
C ARG A 66 -11.93 9.29 2.02
N TRP A 67 -10.74 9.01 1.48
CA TRP A 67 -10.60 8.16 0.29
C TRP A 67 -10.82 6.68 0.59
N PHE A 68 -10.67 6.26 1.83
CA PHE A 68 -10.59 4.84 2.18
C PHE A 68 -11.71 4.39 3.10
N ASP A 69 -12.30 3.23 2.78
CA ASP A 69 -13.25 2.51 3.61
C ASP A 69 -12.60 1.36 4.38
N GLY A 70 -11.44 0.92 3.93
CA GLY A 70 -10.63 -0.08 4.59
C GLY A 70 -9.17 0.08 4.25
N VAL A 71 -8.32 -0.13 5.25
CA VAL A 71 -6.86 -0.06 5.13
C VAL A 71 -6.27 -1.37 5.65
N PHE A 72 -5.55 -2.08 4.80
CA PHE A 72 -4.94 -3.36 5.15
C PHE A 72 -3.43 -3.22 5.15
N VAL A 73 -2.82 -3.37 6.33
CA VAL A 73 -1.36 -3.30 6.50
C VAL A 73 -0.80 -4.71 6.41
N ILE A 74 -0.03 -4.95 5.37
CA ILE A 74 0.55 -6.26 5.12
C ILE A 74 1.88 -6.36 5.87
N ARG A 75 1.96 -7.32 6.80
CA ARG A 75 3.13 -7.56 7.65
C ARG A 75 3.86 -8.82 7.21
N THR A 76 5.17 -8.79 7.32
CA THR A 76 6.03 -9.93 6.96
C THR A 76 7.13 -10.05 8.02
N ASN A 77 7.50 -11.27 8.41
CA ASN A 77 8.61 -11.43 9.34
C ASN A 77 9.92 -10.93 8.69
N ASN A 78 10.87 -10.50 9.55
CA ASN A 78 12.07 -9.78 9.09
C ASN A 78 12.95 -10.60 8.16
N THR A 79 13.11 -11.89 8.44
CA THR A 79 13.95 -12.78 7.62
C THR A 79 13.34 -12.97 6.24
N THR A 80 12.03 -13.25 6.17
CA THR A 80 11.31 -13.39 4.91
C THR A 80 11.34 -12.10 4.10
N LEU A 81 11.15 -10.95 4.75
CA LEU A 81 11.19 -9.66 4.10
C LEU A 81 12.57 -9.37 3.51
N PHE A 82 13.63 -9.60 4.30
CA PHE A 82 15.02 -9.44 3.85
C PHE A 82 15.29 -10.28 2.60
N ASP A 83 14.90 -11.54 2.61
CA ASP A 83 15.12 -12.46 1.49
C ASP A 83 14.34 -12.00 0.24
N ARG A 84 13.09 -11.58 0.39
CA ARG A 84 12.27 -11.09 -0.72
C ARG A 84 12.83 -9.82 -1.34
N LEU A 85 13.25 -8.86 -0.51
CA LEU A 85 13.82 -7.60 -0.99
C LEU A 85 15.15 -7.83 -1.68
N THR A 86 16.00 -8.70 -1.14
CA THR A 86 17.27 -9.08 -1.76
C THR A 86 17.04 -9.72 -3.13
N ALA A 87 16.07 -10.62 -3.24
CA ALA A 87 15.70 -11.26 -4.51
C ALA A 87 15.19 -10.24 -5.55
N ARG A 88 14.60 -9.12 -5.10
CA ARG A 88 14.14 -8.04 -5.98
C ARG A 88 15.23 -7.03 -6.34
N GLY A 89 16.46 -7.25 -5.87
CA GLY A 89 17.60 -6.39 -6.19
C GLY A 89 17.83 -5.24 -5.22
N TYR A 90 17.15 -5.19 -4.09
CA TYR A 90 17.39 -4.17 -3.06
C TYR A 90 18.74 -4.41 -2.40
N THR A 91 19.52 -3.34 -2.21
CA THR A 91 20.85 -3.40 -1.58
C THR A 91 21.08 -2.15 -0.73
N GLY A 92 22.12 -2.19 0.12
CA GLY A 92 22.61 -1.05 0.88
C GLY A 92 21.54 -0.41 1.76
N LYS A 93 21.51 0.91 1.76
CA LYS A 93 20.61 1.69 2.63
C LYS A 93 19.13 1.46 2.33
N LYS A 94 18.78 1.29 1.06
CA LYS A 94 17.39 1.02 0.66
C LYS A 94 16.90 -0.30 1.27
N LEU A 95 17.73 -1.34 1.26
CA LEU A 95 17.40 -2.63 1.89
C LEU A 95 17.27 -2.49 3.40
N GLU A 96 18.25 -1.86 4.05
CA GLU A 96 18.26 -1.66 5.50
C GLU A 96 17.04 -0.87 5.97
N ASP A 97 16.72 0.24 5.32
CA ASP A 97 15.62 1.11 5.72
C ASP A 97 14.27 0.40 5.60
N ASN A 98 14.07 -0.38 4.54
CA ASN A 98 12.81 -1.13 4.37
C ASN A 98 12.64 -2.21 5.44
N VAL A 99 13.72 -2.92 5.79
CA VAL A 99 13.68 -3.93 6.85
C VAL A 99 13.45 -3.26 8.21
N GLN A 100 14.09 -2.15 8.49
CA GLN A 100 13.91 -1.40 9.74
C GLN A 100 12.48 -0.88 9.88
N CYS A 101 11.85 -0.41 8.80
CA CYS A 101 10.44 0.02 8.82
C CYS A 101 9.53 -1.11 9.29
N GLU A 102 9.79 -2.35 8.88
CA GLU A 102 9.01 -3.50 9.34
C GLU A 102 9.30 -3.82 10.81
N ILE A 103 10.57 -3.80 11.23
CA ILE A 103 10.96 -4.07 12.62
C ILE A 103 10.30 -3.08 13.58
N PHE A 104 10.28 -1.80 13.23
CA PHE A 104 9.69 -0.75 14.07
C PHE A 104 8.19 -0.54 13.81
N GLU A 105 7.58 -1.37 12.96
CA GLU A 105 6.15 -1.27 12.64
C GLU A 105 5.74 0.11 12.12
N THR A 106 6.64 0.79 11.40
CA THR A 106 6.45 2.18 10.96
C THR A 106 5.17 2.36 10.15
N LEU A 107 4.93 1.50 9.18
CA LEU A 107 3.75 1.59 8.33
C LEU A 107 2.46 1.35 9.11
N LEU A 108 2.47 0.39 10.04
CA LEU A 108 1.33 0.10 10.90
C LEU A 108 1.01 1.31 11.80
N GLU A 109 2.03 1.93 12.39
CA GLU A 109 1.86 3.13 13.20
C GLU A 109 1.32 4.30 12.38
N GLU A 110 1.85 4.51 11.18
CA GLU A 110 1.34 5.54 10.25
C GLU A 110 -0.14 5.32 9.95
N ALA A 111 -0.53 4.09 9.65
CA ALA A 111 -1.92 3.76 9.35
C ALA A 111 -2.83 4.00 10.56
N GLN A 112 -2.41 3.57 11.74
CA GLN A 112 -3.19 3.73 12.98
C GLN A 112 -3.32 5.20 13.39
N SER A 113 -2.33 6.03 13.07
CA SER A 113 -2.35 7.47 13.37
C SER A 113 -3.11 8.28 12.34
N SER A 114 -3.17 7.84 11.09
CA SER A 114 -3.76 8.58 9.96
C SER A 114 -5.21 8.22 9.69
N TYR A 115 -5.64 7.04 10.09
CA TYR A 115 -6.99 6.51 9.81
C TYR A 115 -7.67 6.03 11.08
N LYS A 116 -9.00 5.94 11.05
CA LYS A 116 -9.77 5.41 12.18
C LYS A 116 -9.38 3.95 12.45
N PRO A 117 -9.16 3.56 13.70
CA PRO A 117 -8.77 2.18 14.03
C PRO A 117 -9.73 1.12 13.49
N GLU A 118 -11.01 1.45 13.37
CA GLU A 118 -12.04 0.52 12.89
C GLU A 118 -11.83 0.07 11.45
N ILE A 119 -11.13 0.87 10.64
CA ILE A 119 -10.89 0.55 9.23
C ILE A 119 -9.49 -0.02 8.97
N VAL A 120 -8.61 0.00 9.96
CA VAL A 120 -7.23 -0.49 9.82
C VAL A 120 -7.14 -1.94 10.28
N THR A 121 -6.72 -2.83 9.40
CA THR A 121 -6.53 -4.26 9.67
C THR A 121 -5.11 -4.67 9.34
N GLN A 122 -4.48 -5.39 10.27
CA GLN A 122 -3.14 -5.95 10.08
C GLN A 122 -3.25 -7.38 9.56
N LEU A 123 -2.52 -7.70 8.49
CA LEU A 123 -2.50 -9.03 7.89
C LEU A 123 -1.06 -9.54 7.78
N GLN A 124 -0.80 -10.74 8.31
CA GLN A 124 0.51 -11.39 8.21
C GLN A 124 0.64 -12.10 6.86
N ASN A 125 1.76 -11.89 6.16
CA ASN A 125 1.97 -12.40 4.81
C ASN A 125 3.37 -13.01 4.64
N ASP A 126 3.67 -14.05 5.41
CA ASP A 126 4.97 -14.73 5.36
C ASP A 126 5.02 -15.88 4.35
N THR A 127 3.89 -16.51 4.09
CA THR A 127 3.79 -17.71 3.24
C THR A 127 2.77 -17.54 2.13
N GLU A 128 2.84 -18.39 1.11
CA GLU A 128 1.86 -18.43 0.03
C GLU A 128 0.46 -18.76 0.54
N ASP A 129 0.35 -19.65 1.52
CA ASP A 129 -0.95 -19.98 2.13
C ASP A 129 -1.56 -18.75 2.82
N GLN A 130 -0.75 -17.99 3.54
CA GLN A 130 -1.20 -16.73 4.16
C GLN A 130 -1.62 -15.72 3.10
N LEU A 131 -0.90 -15.62 1.98
CA LEU A 131 -1.28 -14.74 0.88
C LEU A 131 -2.68 -15.09 0.37
N GLN A 132 -2.96 -16.36 0.13
CA GLN A 132 -4.27 -16.81 -0.36
C GLN A 132 -5.37 -16.52 0.68
N GLN A 133 -5.11 -16.76 1.96
CA GLN A 133 -6.03 -16.43 3.04
C GLN A 133 -6.29 -14.93 3.14
N ASN A 134 -5.24 -14.11 3.02
CA ASN A 134 -5.36 -12.66 3.09
C ASN A 134 -6.17 -12.11 1.92
N VAL A 135 -5.95 -12.60 0.71
CA VAL A 135 -6.74 -12.24 -0.46
C VAL A 135 -8.21 -12.58 -0.23
N GLN A 136 -8.49 -13.78 0.28
CA GLN A 136 -9.86 -14.20 0.57
C GLN A 136 -10.51 -13.32 1.64
N THR A 137 -9.79 -12.98 2.69
CA THR A 137 -10.26 -12.10 3.77
C THR A 137 -10.67 -10.73 3.23
N ILE A 138 -9.83 -10.14 2.38
CA ILE A 138 -10.10 -8.82 1.79
C ILE A 138 -11.27 -8.90 0.80
N VAL A 139 -11.33 -9.94 -0.01
CA VAL A 139 -12.45 -10.15 -0.94
C VAL A 139 -13.78 -10.24 -0.19
N GLU A 140 -13.84 -11.01 0.89
CA GLU A 140 -15.04 -11.14 1.71
C GLU A 140 -15.42 -9.79 2.36
N TRP A 141 -14.43 -9.03 2.81
CA TRP A 141 -14.67 -7.69 3.34
C TRP A 141 -15.29 -6.77 2.28
N ILE A 142 -14.75 -6.77 1.05
CA ILE A 142 -15.26 -5.97 -0.06
C ILE A 142 -16.70 -6.38 -0.43
N GLU A 143 -16.97 -7.68 -0.47
CA GLU A 143 -18.31 -8.18 -0.78
C GLU A 143 -19.34 -7.70 0.27
N ARG A 144 -18.99 -7.77 1.56
CA ARG A 144 -19.85 -7.27 2.63
C ARG A 144 -20.04 -5.76 2.53
N TRP A 145 -18.96 -5.02 2.24
CA TRP A 145 -19.03 -3.58 2.07
C TRP A 145 -19.98 -3.20 0.93
N LYS A 146 -19.92 -3.91 -0.19
CA LYS A 146 -20.82 -3.68 -1.31
C LYS A 146 -22.29 -3.89 -0.92
N GLU A 147 -22.59 -4.94 -0.18
CA GLU A 147 -23.94 -5.23 0.30
C GLU A 147 -24.48 -4.13 1.22
N GLU A 148 -23.63 -3.58 2.07
CA GLU A 148 -24.00 -2.54 3.03
C GLU A 148 -24.14 -1.15 2.42
N ASN A 149 -23.47 -0.87 1.29
CA ASN A 149 -23.35 0.46 0.71
C ASN A 149 -23.96 0.60 -0.70
N ILE A 150 -24.76 -0.35 -1.12
CA ILE A 150 -25.48 -0.27 -2.41
C ILE A 150 -26.93 0.18 -2.22
#